data_279f63321d7ba835a860c59abb668b06
#
_entry.id   279f63321d7ba835a860c59abb668b06
#
_cell.length_a   1.000
_cell.length_b   1.000
_cell.length_c   1.000
_cell.angle_alpha   90.00
_cell.angle_beta   90.00
_cell.angle_gamma   90.00
#
_symmetry.space_group_name_H-M   'P 1'
#
loop_
_entity.id
_entity.type
_entity.pdbx_description
1 polymer ?
#
loop_
_entity_poly.entity_id
_entity_poly.type
_entity_poly.pdbx_seq_one_letter_code
_entity_poly.pdbx_strand_id
1 'polypeptide(L)'
;MLDLKQREVYGMKRETFGSRLGFILVSAGCAVGIGNVWKFPYMCGQFGGAAFILIYLVFLLIMGIPVMVCEFGVGRASRHSVAAAYETLEPKGTKWHITKWIGVIGCYFLMMFYTTVGGWMLYYCVRSFRGDFVGADMKTVSAGFSDMLGNMPLMTFWTILISIIGFGVCAFGIQKGIEKVSKFMMTALLLIMIVLAIHSVMMKGAGAGIRFYLIPDFKQMAEIGIGNVIFGAMSQAFFTLSIGIGAML
;
A
#
# COMPACT_ATOMS: atom_id res chain seq x y z
N MET A 1 -9.15 -12.94 29.27
CA MET A 1 -9.76 -11.61 29.47
C MET A 1 -8.97 -10.88 30.57
N LEU A 2 -7.97 -10.11 30.19
CA LEU A 2 -7.28 -9.22 31.15
C LEU A 2 -8.24 -8.06 31.43
N ASP A 3 -8.77 -8.02 32.63
CA ASP A 3 -9.70 -7.00 33.10
C ASP A 3 -9.10 -5.60 32.95
N LEU A 4 -9.91 -4.59 32.67
CA LEU A 4 -9.50 -3.18 32.59
C LEU A 4 -8.63 -2.75 33.77
N LYS A 5 -8.89 -3.31 34.96
CA LYS A 5 -8.07 -3.15 36.18
C LYS A 5 -6.62 -3.65 36.06
N GLN A 6 -6.38 -4.70 35.28
CA GLN A 6 -4.99 -5.21 35.10
C GLN A 6 -4.19 -4.31 34.14
N ARG A 7 -4.84 -3.57 33.23
CA ARG A 7 -4.16 -2.61 32.34
C ARG A 7 -3.66 -1.37 33.09
N GLU A 8 -4.39 -0.93 34.12
CA GLU A 8 -3.93 0.17 35.01
C GLU A 8 -2.70 -0.24 35.83
N VAL A 9 -2.61 -1.52 36.24
CA VAL A 9 -1.49 -2.04 37.02
C VAL A 9 -0.18 -2.10 36.20
N TYR A 10 -0.25 -2.35 34.87
CA TYR A 10 0.94 -2.41 34.03
C TYR A 10 1.35 -1.06 33.42
N GLY A 11 0.66 0.04 33.71
CA GLY A 11 1.04 1.38 33.27
C GLY A 11 1.13 1.59 31.75
N MET A 12 0.61 0.65 30.95
CA MET A 12 0.66 0.70 29.48
C MET A 12 -0.41 1.67 28.96
N LYS A 13 -0.06 2.96 28.93
CA LYS A 13 -0.87 3.94 28.19
C LYS A 13 -0.88 3.55 26.72
N ARG A 14 -2.08 3.42 26.15
CA ARG A 14 -2.25 3.21 24.70
C ARG A 14 -1.62 4.40 23.96
N GLU A 15 -0.71 4.13 23.07
CA GLU A 15 -0.17 5.16 22.18
C GLU A 15 -1.28 5.66 21.24
N THR A 16 -1.40 6.97 21.13
CA THR A 16 -2.36 7.66 20.25
C THR A 16 -1.60 8.61 19.33
N PHE A 17 -2.19 8.95 18.19
CA PHE A 17 -1.60 9.95 17.31
C PHE A 17 -1.56 11.32 17.97
N GLY A 18 -0.46 12.03 17.81
CA GLY A 18 -0.25 13.35 18.40
C GLY A 18 -1.09 14.46 17.74
N SER A 19 -1.58 14.25 16.51
CA SER A 19 -2.37 15.24 15.78
C SER A 19 -3.32 14.59 14.77
N ARG A 20 -4.42 15.31 14.43
CA ARG A 20 -5.34 14.91 13.37
C ARG A 20 -4.63 14.79 12.01
N LEU A 21 -3.72 15.72 11.71
CA LEU A 21 -2.92 15.65 10.48
C LEU A 21 -2.02 14.42 10.48
N GLY A 22 -1.43 14.05 11.60
CA GLY A 22 -0.64 12.83 11.75
C GLY A 22 -1.46 11.57 11.44
N PHE A 23 -2.66 11.46 12.00
CA PHE A 23 -3.58 10.37 11.69
C PHE A 23 -3.91 10.29 10.19
N ILE A 24 -4.29 11.43 9.57
CA ILE A 24 -4.64 11.48 8.14
C ILE A 24 -3.44 11.06 7.28
N LEU A 25 -2.24 11.57 7.55
CA LEU A 25 -1.04 11.25 6.77
C LEU A 25 -0.57 9.80 6.96
N VAL A 26 -0.72 9.24 8.14
CA VAL A 26 -0.42 7.81 8.37
C VAL A 26 -1.46 6.93 7.67
N SER A 27 -2.74 7.25 7.78
CA SER A 27 -3.81 6.52 7.05
C SER A 27 -3.64 6.64 5.54
N ALA A 28 -3.30 7.84 5.04
CA ALA A 28 -2.96 8.02 3.63
C ALA A 28 -1.72 7.21 3.23
N GLY A 29 -0.70 7.13 4.11
CA GLY A 29 0.49 6.31 3.90
C GLY A 29 0.21 4.81 3.84
N CYS A 30 -0.79 4.33 4.56
CA CYS A 30 -1.29 2.96 4.43
C CYS A 30 -1.99 2.73 3.09
N ALA A 31 -2.72 3.73 2.59
CA ALA A 31 -3.46 3.64 1.32
C ALA A 31 -2.58 3.97 0.10
N VAL A 32 -1.68 4.95 0.21
CA VAL A 32 -0.79 5.40 -0.88
C VAL A 32 0.58 4.74 -0.71
N GLY A 33 0.71 3.52 -1.20
CA GLY A 33 1.95 2.76 -1.16
C GLY A 33 2.50 2.46 -2.56
N ILE A 34 3.41 1.51 -2.62
CA ILE A 34 4.00 0.96 -3.85
C ILE A 34 2.91 0.53 -4.84
N GLY A 35 1.77 0.04 -4.33
CA GLY A 35 0.63 -0.36 -5.13
C GLY A 35 0.04 0.75 -6.00
N ASN A 36 0.05 1.98 -5.53
CA ASN A 36 -0.52 3.10 -6.27
C ASN A 36 0.50 3.80 -7.16
N VAL A 37 1.74 3.90 -6.70
CA VAL A 37 2.79 4.62 -7.44
C VAL A 37 3.40 3.77 -8.55
N TRP A 38 3.51 2.46 -8.34
CA TRP A 38 4.14 1.54 -9.30
C TRP A 38 3.14 0.58 -9.97
N LYS A 39 2.37 -0.18 -9.16
CA LYS A 39 1.50 -1.24 -9.68
C LYS A 39 0.30 -0.68 -10.44
N PHE A 40 -0.35 0.37 -9.93
CA PHE A 40 -1.54 0.95 -10.56
C PHE A 40 -1.27 1.50 -11.97
N PRO A 41 -0.23 2.32 -12.23
CA PRO A 41 0.08 2.76 -13.59
C PRO A 41 0.40 1.61 -14.53
N TYR A 42 1.11 0.58 -14.05
CA TYR A 42 1.39 -0.62 -14.83
C TYR A 42 0.10 -1.36 -15.22
N MET A 43 -0.79 -1.61 -14.25
CA MET A 43 -2.08 -2.26 -14.53
C MET A 43 -2.97 -1.41 -15.42
N CYS A 44 -2.98 -0.09 -15.25
CA CYS A 44 -3.70 0.82 -16.13
C CYS A 44 -3.22 0.67 -17.59
N GLY A 45 -1.91 0.60 -17.82
CA GLY A 45 -1.31 0.34 -19.13
C GLY A 45 -1.69 -1.02 -19.71
N GLN A 46 -1.75 -2.06 -18.89
CA GLN A 46 -2.07 -3.43 -19.29
C GLN A 46 -3.57 -3.63 -19.61
N PHE A 47 -4.45 -2.95 -18.90
CA PHE A 47 -5.90 -3.19 -18.94
C PHE A 47 -6.73 -2.12 -19.66
N GLY A 48 -6.11 -1.33 -20.54
CA GLY A 48 -6.85 -0.44 -21.43
C GLY A 48 -7.17 0.94 -20.84
N GLY A 49 -6.31 1.47 -19.97
CA GLY A 49 -6.32 2.88 -19.58
C GLY A 49 -7.58 3.33 -18.85
N ALA A 50 -8.27 4.33 -19.39
CA ALA A 50 -9.43 4.95 -18.76
C ALA A 50 -10.58 3.97 -18.47
N ALA A 51 -10.80 2.93 -19.30
CA ALA A 51 -11.84 1.93 -19.06
C ALA A 51 -11.56 1.14 -17.75
N PHE A 52 -10.30 0.73 -17.55
CA PHE A 52 -9.88 0.10 -16.31
C PHE A 52 -10.04 1.03 -15.09
N ILE A 53 -9.68 2.32 -15.24
CA ILE A 53 -9.82 3.32 -14.16
C ILE A 53 -11.28 3.48 -13.76
N LEU A 54 -12.21 3.55 -14.71
CA LEU A 54 -13.64 3.66 -14.38
C LEU A 54 -14.14 2.47 -13.59
N ILE A 55 -13.82 1.24 -14.01
CA ILE A 55 -14.20 0.02 -13.29
C ILE A 55 -13.58 -0.01 -11.90
N TYR A 56 -12.30 0.36 -11.79
CA TYR A 56 -11.61 0.49 -10.51
C TYR A 56 -12.31 1.47 -9.56
N LEU A 57 -12.70 2.65 -10.04
CA LEU A 57 -13.42 3.63 -9.23
C LEU A 57 -14.78 3.12 -8.77
N VAL A 58 -15.51 2.38 -9.62
CA VAL A 58 -16.76 1.73 -9.24
C VAL A 58 -16.55 0.74 -8.09
N PHE A 59 -15.53 -0.14 -8.18
CA PHE A 59 -15.22 -1.06 -7.09
C PHE A 59 -14.76 -0.36 -5.82
N LEU A 60 -13.99 0.71 -5.96
CA LEU A 60 -13.54 1.52 -4.83
C LEU A 60 -14.72 2.14 -4.06
N LEU A 61 -15.75 2.60 -4.78
CA LEU A 61 -16.96 3.17 -4.16
C LEU A 61 -17.87 2.09 -3.58
N ILE A 62 -18.17 1.01 -4.34
CA ILE A 62 -19.16 0.00 -3.95
C ILE A 62 -18.62 -0.96 -2.89
N MET A 63 -17.34 -1.31 -2.95
CA MET A 63 -16.74 -2.28 -2.03
C MET A 63 -15.75 -1.62 -1.06
N GLY A 64 -14.91 -0.73 -1.57
CA GLY A 64 -13.83 -0.12 -0.78
C GLY A 64 -14.36 0.71 0.39
N ILE A 65 -15.24 1.65 0.12
CA ILE A 65 -15.79 2.53 1.17
C ILE A 65 -16.58 1.76 2.24
N PRO A 66 -17.52 0.86 1.90
CA PRO A 66 -18.27 0.12 2.91
C PRO A 66 -17.36 -0.76 3.79
N VAL A 67 -16.40 -1.47 3.21
CA VAL A 67 -15.48 -2.32 3.99
C VAL A 67 -14.62 -1.46 4.93
N MET A 68 -14.09 -0.34 4.44
CA MET A 68 -13.32 0.60 5.26
C MET A 68 -14.14 1.17 6.42
N VAL A 69 -15.41 1.53 6.18
CA VAL A 69 -16.32 2.00 7.25
C VAL A 69 -16.57 0.92 8.29
N CYS A 70 -16.74 -0.35 7.86
CA CYS A 70 -16.87 -1.49 8.77
C CYS A 70 -15.60 -1.69 9.61
N GLU A 71 -14.40 -1.64 9.01
CA GLU A 71 -13.15 -1.75 9.73
C GLU A 71 -13.00 -0.64 10.77
N PHE A 72 -13.23 0.61 10.41
CA PHE A 72 -13.25 1.72 11.38
C PHE A 72 -14.29 1.52 12.49
N GLY A 73 -15.46 1.00 12.15
CA GLY A 73 -16.52 0.69 13.13
C GLY A 73 -16.06 -0.34 14.16
N VAL A 74 -15.48 -1.44 13.70
CA VAL A 74 -14.91 -2.50 14.55
C VAL A 74 -13.75 -1.98 15.39
N GLY A 75 -12.83 -1.21 14.80
CA GLY A 75 -11.69 -0.62 15.50
C GLY A 75 -12.10 0.34 16.61
N ARG A 76 -13.11 1.20 16.35
CA ARG A 76 -13.64 2.13 17.35
C ARG A 76 -14.39 1.44 18.48
N ALA A 77 -15.17 0.40 18.15
CA ALA A 77 -15.96 -0.35 19.12
C ALA A 77 -15.07 -1.22 20.03
N SER A 78 -14.13 -1.94 19.44
CA SER A 78 -13.24 -2.84 20.19
C SER A 78 -12.15 -2.08 20.94
N ARG A 79 -11.58 -1.05 20.36
CA ARG A 79 -10.34 -0.38 20.80
C ARG A 79 -9.16 -1.33 20.95
N HIS A 80 -9.15 -2.41 20.17
CA HIS A 80 -8.11 -3.43 20.17
C HIS A 80 -7.52 -3.59 18.75
N SER A 81 -6.38 -4.27 18.68
CA SER A 81 -5.80 -4.69 17.39
C SER A 81 -6.66 -5.77 16.72
N VAL A 82 -6.42 -6.03 15.44
CA VAL A 82 -7.10 -7.08 14.65
C VAL A 82 -7.19 -8.41 15.41
N ALA A 83 -6.10 -8.80 16.09
CA ALA A 83 -6.02 -10.06 16.80
C ALA A 83 -7.03 -10.19 17.96
N ALA A 84 -7.42 -9.10 18.60
CA ALA A 84 -8.29 -9.11 19.77
C ALA A 84 -9.65 -8.41 19.53
N ALA A 85 -9.80 -7.66 18.44
CA ALA A 85 -11.01 -6.87 18.16
C ALA A 85 -12.25 -7.75 18.04
N TYR A 86 -12.17 -8.79 17.21
CA TYR A 86 -13.29 -9.71 16.98
C TYR A 86 -13.62 -10.52 18.23
N GLU A 87 -12.61 -10.96 18.99
CA GLU A 87 -12.81 -11.69 20.25
C GLU A 87 -13.51 -10.85 21.32
N THR A 88 -13.24 -9.52 21.33
CA THR A 88 -13.84 -8.59 22.27
C THR A 88 -15.31 -8.27 21.93
N LEU A 89 -15.65 -8.22 20.64
CA LEU A 89 -16.99 -7.85 20.15
C LEU A 89 -17.88 -9.05 19.87
N GLU A 90 -17.35 -10.25 19.94
CA GLU A 90 -18.04 -11.49 19.57
C GLU A 90 -19.27 -11.73 20.46
N PRO A 91 -20.48 -11.93 19.88
CA PRO A 91 -21.63 -12.40 20.61
C PRO A 91 -21.41 -13.83 21.13
N LYS A 92 -21.96 -14.11 22.33
CA LYS A 92 -21.86 -15.44 22.95
C LYS A 92 -22.39 -16.54 22.01
N GLY A 93 -21.57 -17.57 21.77
CA GLY A 93 -21.95 -18.72 20.93
C GLY A 93 -21.59 -18.58 19.45
N THR A 94 -20.95 -17.48 19.03
CA THR A 94 -20.44 -17.31 17.67
C THR A 94 -18.92 -17.63 17.61
N LYS A 95 -18.36 -17.68 16.41
CA LYS A 95 -16.94 -18.04 16.20
C LYS A 95 -16.18 -16.97 15.42
N TRP A 96 -16.54 -15.71 15.59
CA TRP A 96 -15.88 -14.59 14.91
C TRP A 96 -14.41 -14.40 15.29
N HIS A 97 -14.00 -14.88 16.46
CA HIS A 97 -12.60 -14.89 16.89
C HIS A 97 -11.67 -15.61 15.89
N ILE A 98 -12.18 -16.52 15.06
CA ILE A 98 -11.38 -17.22 14.03
C ILE A 98 -10.86 -16.23 12.98
N THR A 99 -11.61 -15.15 12.70
CA THR A 99 -11.25 -14.11 11.71
C THR A 99 -9.89 -13.46 12.02
N LYS A 100 -9.48 -13.44 13.30
CA LYS A 100 -8.15 -12.96 13.70
C LYS A 100 -7.01 -13.66 12.95
N TRP A 101 -7.13 -14.97 12.74
CA TRP A 101 -6.10 -15.75 12.05
C TRP A 101 -6.00 -15.40 10.58
N ILE A 102 -7.13 -15.13 9.91
CA ILE A 102 -7.15 -14.68 8.52
C ILE A 102 -6.41 -13.35 8.39
N GLY A 103 -6.71 -12.38 9.26
CA GLY A 103 -6.03 -11.09 9.28
C GLY A 103 -4.53 -11.21 9.58
N VAL A 104 -4.15 -11.98 10.59
CA VAL A 104 -2.74 -12.16 10.97
C VAL A 104 -1.94 -12.84 9.85
N ILE A 105 -2.45 -13.94 9.30
CA ILE A 105 -1.80 -14.66 8.19
C ILE A 105 -1.70 -13.76 6.95
N GLY A 106 -2.77 -13.01 6.64
CA GLY A 106 -2.76 -12.02 5.55
C GLY A 106 -1.67 -10.96 5.73
N CYS A 107 -1.51 -10.43 6.95
CA CYS A 107 -0.44 -9.50 7.28
C CYS A 107 0.96 -10.10 7.09
N TYR A 108 1.17 -11.37 7.46
CA TYR A 108 2.45 -12.05 7.23
C TYR A 108 2.78 -12.17 5.74
N PHE A 109 1.84 -12.63 4.91
CA PHE A 109 2.05 -12.69 3.46
C PHE A 109 2.30 -11.32 2.85
N LEU A 110 1.56 -10.31 3.31
CA LEU A 110 1.75 -8.94 2.88
C LEU A 110 3.16 -8.43 3.23
N MET A 111 3.61 -8.66 4.46
CA MET A 111 4.95 -8.26 4.91
C MET A 111 6.06 -8.96 4.10
N MET A 112 5.93 -10.25 3.80
CA MET A 112 6.89 -10.96 2.93
C MET A 112 7.02 -10.28 1.58
N PHE A 113 5.90 -9.92 0.95
CA PHE A 113 5.89 -9.22 -0.33
C PHE A 113 6.48 -7.81 -0.20
N TYR A 114 6.02 -7.02 0.76
CA TYR A 114 6.44 -5.61 0.90
C TYR A 114 7.90 -5.45 1.27
N THR A 115 8.45 -6.30 2.13
CA THR A 115 9.88 -6.24 2.49
C THR A 115 10.76 -6.57 1.29
N THR A 116 10.38 -7.57 0.49
CA THR A 116 11.12 -7.93 -0.74
C THR A 116 11.10 -6.78 -1.75
N VAL A 117 9.91 -6.27 -2.07
CA VAL A 117 9.76 -5.15 -3.03
C VAL A 117 10.38 -3.86 -2.48
N GLY A 118 10.27 -3.62 -1.17
CA GLY A 118 10.97 -2.51 -0.50
C GLY A 118 12.48 -2.58 -0.65
N GLY A 119 13.05 -3.78 -0.56
CA GLY A 119 14.46 -4.04 -0.84
C GLY A 119 14.84 -3.68 -2.28
N TRP A 120 14.02 -4.06 -3.27
CA TRP A 120 14.25 -3.67 -4.67
C TRP A 120 14.23 -2.15 -4.86
N MET A 121 13.24 -1.48 -4.28
CA MET A 121 13.12 -0.03 -4.37
C MET A 121 14.32 0.68 -3.75
N LEU A 122 14.81 0.20 -2.60
CA LEU A 122 16.00 0.77 -1.96
C LEU A 122 17.26 0.55 -2.80
N TYR A 123 17.43 -0.63 -3.39
CA TYR A 123 18.50 -0.93 -4.33
C TYR A 123 18.49 0.01 -5.54
N TYR A 124 17.32 0.17 -6.19
CA TYR A 124 17.16 1.08 -7.33
C TYR A 124 17.35 2.55 -6.95
N CYS A 125 16.92 2.94 -5.76
CA CYS A 125 17.16 4.27 -5.23
C CYS A 125 18.67 4.56 -5.16
N VAL A 126 19.47 3.64 -4.60
CA VAL A 126 20.92 3.81 -4.51
C VAL A 126 21.58 3.82 -5.90
N ARG A 127 21.14 2.97 -6.83
CA ARG A 127 21.65 2.98 -8.21
C ARG A 127 21.30 4.28 -8.95
N SER A 128 20.10 4.82 -8.72
CA SER A 128 19.69 6.11 -9.29
C SER A 128 20.55 7.25 -8.78
N PHE A 129 20.87 7.27 -7.47
CA PHE A 129 21.78 8.27 -6.90
C PHE A 129 23.22 8.15 -7.41
N ARG A 130 23.67 6.94 -7.76
CA ARG A 130 24.98 6.73 -8.39
C ARG A 130 25.03 7.14 -9.87
N GLY A 131 23.86 7.41 -10.48
CA GLY A 131 23.78 7.76 -11.89
C GLY A 131 23.85 6.57 -12.85
N ASP A 132 23.69 5.32 -12.37
CA ASP A 132 23.83 4.09 -13.18
C ASP A 132 22.86 4.05 -14.38
N PHE A 133 21.81 4.87 -14.37
CA PHE A 133 20.79 4.93 -15.42
C PHE A 133 20.98 6.10 -16.40
N VAL A 134 21.99 6.95 -16.19
CA VAL A 134 22.24 8.11 -17.05
C VAL A 134 22.79 7.62 -18.38
N GLY A 135 22.03 7.86 -19.47
CA GLY A 135 22.41 7.40 -20.82
C GLY A 135 22.22 5.89 -21.06
N ALA A 136 21.65 5.16 -20.11
CA ALA A 136 21.37 3.74 -20.30
C ALA A 136 20.20 3.51 -21.27
N ASP A 137 20.39 2.54 -22.15
CA ASP A 137 19.36 2.09 -23.09
C ASP A 137 18.30 1.23 -22.35
N MET A 138 17.09 1.17 -22.89
CA MET A 138 15.96 0.41 -22.37
C MET A 138 16.30 -1.08 -22.16
N LYS A 139 17.12 -1.68 -23.05
CA LYS A 139 17.56 -3.07 -22.93
C LYS A 139 18.45 -3.27 -21.72
N THR A 140 19.40 -2.37 -21.50
CA THR A 140 20.31 -2.39 -20.35
C THR A 140 19.55 -2.25 -19.02
N VAL A 141 18.55 -1.36 -18.97
CA VAL A 141 17.71 -1.18 -17.78
C VAL A 141 16.87 -2.43 -17.48
N SER A 142 16.25 -3.02 -18.50
CA SER A 142 15.43 -4.24 -18.32
C SER A 142 16.28 -5.47 -17.99
N ALA A 143 17.46 -5.63 -18.62
CA ALA A 143 18.41 -6.68 -18.26
C ALA A 143 18.88 -6.54 -16.80
N GLY A 144 19.20 -5.31 -16.37
CA GLY A 144 19.60 -5.05 -14.98
C GLY A 144 18.54 -5.43 -13.94
N PHE A 145 17.25 -5.38 -14.28
CA PHE A 145 16.19 -5.88 -13.42
C PHE A 145 16.18 -7.40 -13.34
N SER A 146 16.31 -8.08 -14.46
CA SER A 146 16.39 -9.55 -14.52
C SER A 146 17.62 -10.09 -13.78
N ASP A 147 18.76 -9.43 -13.94
CA ASP A 147 20.02 -9.78 -13.26
C ASP A 147 19.89 -9.60 -11.74
N MET A 148 19.23 -8.53 -11.29
CA MET A 148 18.93 -8.32 -9.87
C MET A 148 18.07 -9.45 -9.32
N LEU A 149 17.00 -9.84 -10.03
CA LEU A 149 16.12 -10.93 -9.59
C LEU A 149 16.83 -12.28 -9.53
N GLY A 150 17.79 -12.51 -10.41
CA GLY A 150 18.65 -13.72 -10.41
C GLY A 150 19.70 -13.73 -9.31
N ASN A 151 19.99 -12.59 -8.69
CA ASN A 151 21.05 -12.47 -7.67
C ASN A 151 20.48 -12.60 -6.25
N MET A 152 20.31 -13.83 -5.78
CA MET A 152 19.77 -14.11 -4.43
C MET A 152 20.52 -13.40 -3.29
N PRO A 153 21.87 -13.43 -3.19
CA PRO A 153 22.58 -12.73 -2.12
C PRO A 153 22.30 -11.23 -2.09
N LEU A 154 22.26 -10.59 -3.26
CA LEU A 154 21.98 -9.17 -3.40
C LEU A 154 20.56 -8.85 -2.91
N MET A 155 19.57 -9.61 -3.36
CA MET A 155 18.17 -9.44 -2.93
C MET A 155 18.00 -9.65 -1.44
N THR A 156 18.61 -10.69 -0.88
CA THR A 156 18.55 -10.98 0.54
C THR A 156 19.13 -9.83 1.37
N PHE A 157 20.30 -9.31 0.97
CA PHE A 157 20.91 -8.17 1.66
C PHE A 157 20.00 -6.95 1.72
N TRP A 158 19.42 -6.53 0.59
CA TRP A 158 18.56 -5.36 0.54
C TRP A 158 17.21 -5.57 1.25
N THR A 159 16.68 -6.80 1.22
CA THR A 159 15.47 -7.16 1.97
C THR A 159 15.71 -7.13 3.48
N ILE A 160 16.84 -7.62 3.96
CA ILE A 160 17.21 -7.54 5.37
C ILE A 160 17.42 -6.09 5.79
N LEU A 161 18.11 -5.31 4.97
CA LEU A 161 18.41 -3.91 5.27
C LEU A 161 17.12 -3.09 5.42
N ILE A 162 16.18 -3.19 4.47
CA ILE A 162 14.90 -2.47 4.57
C ILE A 162 14.06 -2.96 5.76
N SER A 163 14.13 -4.25 6.09
CA SER A 163 13.44 -4.80 7.26
C SER A 163 13.99 -4.22 8.56
N ILE A 164 15.33 -4.13 8.69
CA ILE A 164 15.97 -3.51 9.86
C ILE A 164 15.57 -2.05 10.00
N ILE A 165 15.55 -1.29 8.89
CA ILE A 165 15.11 0.11 8.88
C ILE A 165 13.65 0.21 9.33
N GLY A 166 12.75 -0.61 8.77
CA GLY A 166 11.32 -0.61 9.08
C GLY A 166 11.05 -0.95 10.56
N PHE A 167 11.62 -2.03 11.05
CA PHE A 167 11.49 -2.40 12.47
C PHE A 167 12.15 -1.38 13.39
N GLY A 168 13.26 -0.78 12.98
CA GLY A 168 13.89 0.33 13.71
C GLY A 168 12.95 1.51 13.88
N VAL A 169 12.25 1.93 12.82
CA VAL A 169 11.24 3.00 12.90
C VAL A 169 10.10 2.62 13.84
N CYS A 170 9.62 1.37 13.76
CA CYS A 170 8.56 0.88 14.66
C CYS A 170 9.00 0.86 16.13
N ALA A 171 10.28 0.56 16.40
CA ALA A 171 10.81 0.51 17.77
C ALA A 171 10.79 1.87 18.49
N PHE A 172 10.75 2.99 17.76
CA PHE A 172 10.60 4.34 18.34
C PHE A 172 9.14 4.69 18.73
N GLY A 173 8.20 3.76 18.49
CA GLY A 173 6.78 3.93 18.81
C GLY A 173 5.99 4.73 17.75
N ILE A 174 4.69 4.90 18.01
CA ILE A 174 3.77 5.50 17.03
C ILE A 174 4.09 6.98 16.79
N GLN A 175 4.18 7.79 17.83
CA GLN A 175 4.33 9.25 17.69
C GLN A 175 5.70 9.67 17.19
N LYS A 176 6.77 9.13 17.78
CA LYS A 176 8.15 9.53 17.48
C LYS A 176 8.71 8.82 16.25
N GLY A 177 8.30 7.58 16.01
CA GLY A 177 8.71 6.77 14.88
C GLY A 177 7.78 6.91 13.70
N ILE A 178 6.68 6.17 13.71
CA ILE A 178 5.79 6.00 12.56
C ILE A 178 5.19 7.34 12.11
N GLU A 179 4.58 8.10 13.02
CA GLU A 179 3.91 9.36 12.66
C GLU A 179 4.88 10.40 12.09
N LYS A 180 6.06 10.57 12.69
CA LYS A 180 7.06 11.53 12.24
C LYS A 180 7.63 11.17 10.87
N VAL A 181 8.00 9.90 10.69
CA VAL A 181 8.56 9.40 9.42
C VAL A 181 7.49 9.47 8.32
N SER A 182 6.26 9.01 8.60
CA SER A 182 5.17 9.04 7.63
C SER A 182 4.82 10.46 7.20
N LYS A 183 4.76 11.43 8.12
CA LYS A 183 4.53 12.85 7.77
C LYS A 183 5.56 13.37 6.78
N PHE A 184 6.84 13.13 7.05
CA PHE A 184 7.91 13.56 6.16
C PHE A 184 7.85 12.88 4.80
N MET A 185 7.76 11.54 4.79
CA MET A 185 7.76 10.77 3.54
C MET A 185 6.53 11.02 2.68
N MET A 186 5.34 11.12 3.29
CA MET A 186 4.10 11.40 2.54
C MET A 186 4.09 12.81 1.95
N THR A 187 4.60 13.79 2.67
CA THR A 187 4.74 15.14 2.13
C THR A 187 5.74 15.20 0.99
N ALA A 188 6.90 14.55 1.14
CA ALA A 188 7.89 14.44 0.07
C ALA A 188 7.33 13.70 -1.16
N LEU A 189 6.63 12.59 -0.96
CA LEU A 189 5.99 11.85 -2.03
C LEU A 189 4.98 12.71 -2.79
N LEU A 190 4.12 13.45 -2.08
CA LEU A 190 3.14 14.35 -2.70
C LEU A 190 3.82 15.40 -3.58
N LEU A 191 4.87 16.04 -3.07
CA LEU A 191 5.63 17.05 -3.83
C LEU A 191 6.28 16.43 -5.09
N ILE A 192 6.91 15.28 -4.95
CA ILE A 192 7.52 14.56 -6.09
C ILE A 192 6.46 14.19 -7.13
N MET A 193 5.30 13.70 -6.70
CA MET A 193 4.20 13.34 -7.60
C MET A 193 3.66 14.57 -8.37
N ILE A 194 3.54 15.72 -7.71
CA ILE A 194 3.12 16.97 -8.37
C ILE A 194 4.15 17.38 -9.42
N VAL A 195 5.45 17.38 -9.08
CA VAL A 195 6.52 17.73 -10.01
C VAL A 195 6.53 16.78 -11.22
N LEU A 196 6.41 15.48 -10.99
CA LEU A 196 6.36 14.48 -12.05
C LEU A 196 5.12 14.64 -12.94
N ALA A 197 3.96 14.94 -12.35
CA ALA A 197 2.74 15.19 -13.12
C ALA A 197 2.88 16.41 -14.04
N ILE A 198 3.39 17.53 -13.51
CA ILE A 198 3.64 18.73 -14.31
C ILE A 198 4.65 18.44 -15.41
N HIS A 199 5.77 17.80 -15.09
CA HIS A 199 6.78 17.43 -16.09
C HIS A 199 6.22 16.52 -17.17
N SER A 200 5.42 15.50 -16.81
CA SER A 200 4.82 14.56 -17.77
C SER A 200 3.87 15.25 -18.75
N VAL A 201 3.10 16.24 -18.30
CA VAL A 201 2.19 17.01 -19.16
C VAL A 201 2.96 17.92 -20.13
N MET A 202 4.16 18.37 -19.75
CA MET A 202 5.01 19.21 -20.60
C MET A 202 5.84 18.44 -21.62
N MET A 203 5.89 17.11 -21.56
CA MET A 203 6.67 16.28 -22.49
C MET A 203 6.04 16.25 -23.88
N LYS A 204 6.88 16.13 -24.92
CA LYS A 204 6.41 15.89 -26.29
C LYS A 204 5.64 14.56 -26.35
N GLY A 205 4.41 14.61 -26.88
CA GLY A 205 3.54 13.43 -26.95
C GLY A 205 2.62 13.22 -25.73
N ALA A 206 2.67 14.10 -24.72
CA ALA A 206 1.82 14.00 -23.53
C ALA A 206 0.32 13.88 -23.83
N GLY A 207 -0.16 14.51 -24.93
CA GLY A 207 -1.56 14.43 -25.35
C GLY A 207 -2.07 13.00 -25.61
N ALA A 208 -1.23 12.11 -26.14
CA ALA A 208 -1.58 10.71 -26.32
C ALA A 208 -1.76 9.98 -24.98
N GLY A 209 -0.85 10.23 -24.02
CA GLY A 209 -0.95 9.69 -22.68
C GLY A 209 -2.18 10.20 -21.92
N ILE A 210 -2.45 11.50 -22.00
CA ILE A 210 -3.64 12.11 -21.38
C ILE A 210 -4.92 11.52 -21.98
N ARG A 211 -4.97 11.37 -23.31
CA ARG A 211 -6.11 10.74 -23.97
C ARG A 211 -6.33 9.30 -23.50
N PHE A 212 -5.27 8.51 -23.37
CA PHE A 212 -5.32 7.14 -22.87
C PHE A 212 -5.88 7.07 -21.44
N TYR A 213 -5.55 8.04 -20.59
CA TYR A 213 -6.02 8.10 -19.20
C TYR A 213 -7.44 8.65 -19.03
N LEU A 214 -7.91 9.50 -19.96
CA LEU A 214 -9.20 10.19 -19.79
C LEU A 214 -10.30 9.67 -20.70
N ILE A 215 -9.96 9.08 -21.86
CA ILE A 215 -10.95 8.59 -22.82
C ILE A 215 -11.00 7.06 -22.77
N PRO A 216 -12.11 6.48 -22.27
CA PRO A 216 -12.23 5.04 -22.16
C PRO A 216 -12.37 4.38 -23.53
N ASP A 217 -11.54 3.36 -23.79
CA ASP A 217 -11.63 2.50 -24.98
C ASP A 217 -12.16 1.12 -24.56
N PHE A 218 -13.49 0.95 -24.69
CA PHE A 218 -14.14 -0.32 -24.37
C PHE A 218 -13.86 -1.41 -25.42
N LYS A 219 -13.41 -1.07 -26.63
CA LYS A 219 -13.01 -2.06 -27.65
C LYS A 219 -11.72 -2.72 -27.22
N GLN A 220 -10.71 -1.93 -26.89
CA GLN A 220 -9.45 -2.44 -26.35
C GLN A 220 -9.66 -3.28 -25.09
N MET A 221 -10.57 -2.86 -24.20
CA MET A 221 -10.93 -3.64 -23.02
C MET A 221 -11.53 -5.02 -23.37
N ALA A 222 -12.37 -5.09 -24.41
CA ALA A 222 -12.95 -6.34 -24.87
C ALA A 222 -11.91 -7.29 -25.46
N GLU A 223 -10.92 -6.77 -26.21
CA GLU A 223 -9.80 -7.55 -26.78
C GLU A 223 -8.89 -8.14 -25.70
N ILE A 224 -8.64 -7.40 -24.60
CA ILE A 224 -7.85 -7.87 -23.44
C ILE A 224 -8.62 -8.95 -22.65
N GLY A 225 -9.94 -8.92 -22.71
CA GLY A 225 -10.84 -9.78 -21.96
C GLY A 225 -11.46 -9.08 -20.77
N ILE A 226 -12.74 -8.83 -20.83
CA ILE A 226 -13.52 -8.08 -19.85
C ILE A 226 -13.37 -8.67 -18.42
N GLY A 227 -13.37 -10.00 -18.30
CA GLY A 227 -13.18 -10.67 -17.00
C GLY A 227 -11.84 -10.36 -16.34
N ASN A 228 -10.76 -10.33 -17.13
CA ASN A 228 -9.42 -10.00 -16.63
C ASN A 228 -9.35 -8.56 -16.14
N VAL A 229 -9.96 -7.62 -16.88
CA VAL A 229 -9.99 -6.20 -16.53
C VAL A 229 -10.80 -5.99 -15.25
N ILE A 230 -11.97 -6.61 -15.13
CA ILE A 230 -12.82 -6.54 -13.93
C ILE A 230 -12.08 -7.11 -12.71
N PHE A 231 -11.48 -8.30 -12.84
CA PHE A 231 -10.72 -8.91 -11.75
C PHE A 231 -9.51 -8.07 -11.34
N GLY A 232 -8.78 -7.54 -12.33
CA GLY A 232 -7.65 -6.64 -12.08
C GLY A 232 -8.07 -5.36 -11.36
N ALA A 233 -9.16 -4.73 -11.78
CA ALA A 233 -9.69 -3.50 -11.18
C ALA A 233 -10.20 -3.74 -9.75
N MET A 234 -10.92 -4.83 -9.52
CA MET A 234 -11.39 -5.23 -8.19
C MET A 234 -10.21 -5.49 -7.25
N SER A 235 -9.25 -6.32 -7.68
CA SER A 235 -8.05 -6.63 -6.89
C SER A 235 -7.26 -5.38 -6.53
N GLN A 236 -7.14 -4.44 -7.49
CA GLN A 236 -6.45 -3.18 -7.25
C GLN A 236 -7.21 -2.27 -6.29
N ALA A 237 -8.54 -2.26 -6.31
CA ALA A 237 -9.34 -1.48 -5.37
C ALA A 237 -9.16 -1.95 -3.92
N PHE A 238 -9.17 -3.26 -3.68
CA PHE A 238 -8.85 -3.83 -2.36
C PHE A 238 -7.43 -3.50 -1.92
N PHE A 239 -6.47 -3.67 -2.84
CA PHE A 239 -5.06 -3.43 -2.53
C PHE A 239 -4.77 -1.96 -2.20
N THR A 240 -5.38 -1.02 -2.94
CA THR A 240 -5.20 0.43 -2.73
C THR A 240 -5.62 0.89 -1.34
N LEU A 241 -6.73 0.38 -0.84
CA LEU A 241 -7.26 0.79 0.47
C LEU A 241 -6.71 -0.05 1.63
N SER A 242 -5.91 -1.07 1.34
CA SER A 242 -5.37 -2.01 2.35
C SER A 242 -6.45 -2.61 3.25
N ILE A 243 -7.66 -2.83 2.68
CA ILE A 243 -8.83 -3.33 3.40
C ILE A 243 -8.88 -4.86 3.42
N GLY A 244 -9.64 -5.41 4.39
CA GLY A 244 -9.84 -6.84 4.56
C GLY A 244 -8.81 -7.53 5.45
N ILE A 245 -7.72 -6.86 5.79
CA ILE A 245 -6.68 -7.36 6.71
C ILE A 245 -6.71 -6.68 8.08
N GLY A 246 -7.62 -5.73 8.26
CA GLY A 246 -7.74 -4.96 9.49
C GLY A 246 -6.67 -3.89 9.69
N ALA A 247 -6.07 -3.40 8.63
CA ALA A 247 -5.06 -2.35 8.69
C ALA A 247 -5.61 -1.02 9.26
N MET A 248 -6.92 -0.81 9.17
CA MET A 248 -7.62 0.39 9.63
C MET A 248 -8.32 0.22 11.00
N LEU A 249 -8.11 -0.93 11.69
CA LEU A 249 -8.68 -1.24 13.02
C LEU A 249 -8.04 -0.48 14.21
#